data_1e0a61518a5dfba8ea4231d7b1c123dc
#
_entry.id   1e0a61518a5dfba8ea4231d7b1c123dc
#
_cell.length_a   1.000
_cell.length_b   1.000
_cell.length_c   1.000
_cell.angle_alpha   90.00
_cell.angle_beta   90.00
_cell.angle_gamma   90.00
#
_symmetry.space_group_name_H-M   'P 1'
#
loop_
_entity.id
_entity.type
_entity.pdbx_description
1 polymer ?
#
loop_
_entity_poly.entity_id
_entity_poly.type
_entity_poly.pdbx_seq_one_letter_code
_entity_poly.pdbx_strand_id
1 'polypeptide(L)'
;VNDLVVEQSVTEFEKLQMPKFFAWRARKWLKMDPFTYFLYTTYTSPRFARDVSGRVWEGATVTNVCLQLAYHMGFDEVILIGVDHSFATRGTPNTTIESQGDDPNHFSAAYFGKGFRWQLPDLETSEVAYRMARKAYEEDGRRIVDATVDGKLDIFEKVDYNSLF
;
A
#
# COMPACT_ATOMS: atom_id res chain seq x y z
N VAL A 1 2.55 -5.68 1.30
CA VAL A 1 3.07 -6.38 0.37
C VAL A 1 4.54 -6.14 0.01
N ASN A 2 5.29 -5.45 0.84
CA ASN A 2 6.72 -5.34 0.74
C ASN A 2 7.36 -6.65 1.26
N ASP A 3 8.15 -7.31 0.42
CA ASP A 3 8.78 -8.60 0.76
C ASP A 3 9.68 -8.50 2.00
N LEU A 4 10.41 -7.38 2.16
CA LEU A 4 11.25 -7.14 3.33
C LEU A 4 10.44 -7.05 4.62
N VAL A 5 9.27 -6.43 4.59
CA VAL A 5 8.37 -6.36 5.74
C VAL A 5 7.85 -7.75 6.08
N VAL A 6 7.43 -8.53 5.08
CA VAL A 6 6.95 -9.90 5.32
C VAL A 6 8.04 -10.76 5.91
N GLU A 7 9.26 -10.75 5.34
CA GLU A 7 10.41 -11.53 5.82
C GLU A 7 10.75 -11.20 7.29
N GLN A 8 10.70 -9.94 7.67
CA GLN A 8 11.09 -9.46 9.01
C GLN A 8 9.98 -9.58 10.06
N SER A 9 8.70 -9.75 9.64
CA SER A 9 7.53 -9.73 10.53
C SER A 9 6.63 -10.97 10.40
N VAL A 10 7.19 -12.11 9.98
CA VAL A 10 6.44 -13.38 9.79
C VAL A 10 5.64 -13.75 11.03
N THR A 11 6.28 -13.71 12.21
CA THR A 11 5.68 -14.13 13.48
C THR A 11 4.48 -13.27 13.85
N GLU A 12 4.52 -11.98 13.54
CA GLU A 12 3.42 -11.04 13.78
C GLU A 12 2.25 -11.32 12.84
N PHE A 13 2.54 -11.56 11.55
CA PHE A 13 1.50 -11.90 10.58
C PHE A 13 0.81 -13.23 10.88
N GLU A 14 1.54 -14.25 11.35
CA GLU A 14 0.96 -15.55 11.72
C GLU A 14 0.00 -15.47 12.92
N LYS A 15 0.14 -14.47 13.79
CA LYS A 15 -0.77 -14.27 14.94
C LYS A 15 -2.11 -13.64 14.56
N LEU A 16 -2.19 -12.97 13.41
CA LEU A 16 -3.39 -12.25 13.02
C LEU A 16 -4.51 -13.21 12.59
N GLN A 17 -5.66 -13.09 13.23
CA GLN A 17 -6.89 -13.86 12.97
C GLN A 17 -7.88 -13.05 12.14
N MET A 18 -7.39 -12.45 11.02
CA MET A 18 -8.17 -11.62 10.10
C MET A 18 -7.71 -11.85 8.67
N PRO A 19 -8.54 -11.54 7.64
CA PRO A 19 -8.12 -11.66 6.24
C PRO A 19 -6.83 -10.91 5.95
N LYS A 20 -5.86 -11.60 5.39
CA LYS A 20 -4.52 -11.10 5.06
C LYS A 20 -4.23 -11.36 3.59
N PHE A 21 -3.77 -10.33 2.89
CA PHE A 21 -3.45 -10.43 1.47
C PHE A 21 -1.96 -10.18 1.24
N PHE A 22 -1.29 -11.15 0.64
CA PHE A 22 0.14 -11.09 0.36
C PHE A 22 0.43 -11.35 -1.11
N ALA A 23 1.58 -10.89 -1.58
CA ALA A 23 2.08 -11.30 -2.89
C ALA A 23 2.33 -12.81 -2.92
N TRP A 24 2.04 -13.47 -4.03
CA TRP A 24 2.26 -14.92 -4.21
C TRP A 24 3.70 -15.35 -3.87
N ARG A 25 4.69 -14.50 -4.12
CA ARG A 25 6.09 -14.76 -3.79
C ARG A 25 6.37 -14.82 -2.29
N ALA A 26 5.53 -14.21 -1.45
CA ALA A 26 5.67 -14.25 0.01
C ALA A 26 5.33 -15.62 0.65
N ARG A 27 4.72 -16.54 -0.10
CA ARG A 27 4.39 -17.90 0.37
C ARG A 27 5.60 -18.72 0.87
N LYS A 28 6.80 -18.30 0.50
CA LYS A 28 8.04 -18.95 0.96
C LYS A 28 8.35 -18.66 2.44
N TRP A 29 7.78 -17.61 3.01
CA TRP A 29 7.97 -17.23 4.42
C TRP A 29 6.76 -17.56 5.29
N LEU A 30 5.54 -17.50 4.72
CA LEU A 30 4.30 -17.57 5.46
C LEU A 30 3.66 -18.96 5.36
N LYS A 31 3.13 -19.46 6.48
CA LYS A 31 2.28 -20.64 6.48
C LYS A 31 0.88 -20.26 6.01
N MET A 32 0.24 -21.17 5.27
CA MET A 32 -1.15 -21.02 4.91
C MET A 32 -2.05 -21.27 6.12
N ASP A 33 -3.00 -20.36 6.30
CA ASP A 33 -4.12 -20.48 7.26
C ASP A 33 -5.43 -20.04 6.58
N PRO A 34 -6.59 -20.22 7.22
CA PRO A 34 -7.89 -19.84 6.64
C PRO A 34 -8.05 -18.36 6.31
N PHE A 35 -7.20 -17.51 6.84
CA PHE A 35 -7.24 -16.05 6.68
C PHE A 35 -6.18 -15.52 5.71
N THR A 36 -5.31 -16.37 5.16
CA THR A 36 -4.19 -15.94 4.31
C THR A 36 -4.51 -16.15 2.84
N TYR A 37 -4.52 -15.06 2.08
CA TYR A 37 -4.78 -15.03 0.63
C TYR A 37 -3.54 -14.55 -0.11
N PHE A 38 -3.20 -15.20 -1.23
CA PHE A 38 -2.09 -14.81 -2.07
C PHE A 38 -2.56 -14.23 -3.39
N LEU A 39 -2.06 -13.03 -3.71
CA LEU A 39 -2.31 -12.32 -4.95
C LEU A 39 -1.16 -12.55 -5.93
N TYR A 40 -1.48 -12.73 -7.21
CA TYR A 40 -0.46 -12.76 -8.25
C TYR A 40 -0.06 -11.33 -8.61
N THR A 41 0.91 -10.77 -7.87
CA THR A 41 1.36 -9.40 -8.04
C THR A 41 2.54 -9.26 -9.00
N THR A 42 2.69 -8.08 -9.62
CA THR A 42 3.78 -7.75 -10.54
C THR A 42 4.26 -6.32 -10.32
N TYR A 43 5.56 -6.10 -10.60
CA TYR A 43 6.17 -4.76 -10.64
C TYR A 43 6.10 -4.12 -12.03
N THR A 44 5.87 -4.90 -13.07
CA THR A 44 5.85 -4.46 -14.46
C THR A 44 4.43 -4.40 -15.02
N SER A 45 4.27 -3.76 -16.19
CA SER A 45 3.00 -3.66 -16.91
C SER A 45 1.96 -2.85 -16.13
N PRO A 46 2.12 -1.52 -16.05
CA PRO A 46 1.20 -0.62 -15.37
C PRO A 46 -0.25 -0.85 -15.78
N ARG A 47 -1.11 -1.11 -14.81
CA ARG A 47 -2.54 -1.28 -15.00
C ARG A 47 -3.27 -1.25 -13.66
N PHE A 48 -4.56 -0.92 -13.70
CA PHE A 48 -5.46 -1.13 -12.57
C PHE A 48 -6.25 -2.42 -12.79
N ALA A 49 -6.12 -3.39 -11.88
CA ALA A 49 -6.86 -4.64 -11.94
C ALA A 49 -8.23 -4.45 -11.26
N ARG A 50 -9.30 -4.46 -12.06
CA ARG A 50 -10.69 -4.48 -11.57
C ARG A 50 -11.07 -5.83 -10.98
N ASP A 51 -10.38 -6.88 -11.40
CA ASP A 51 -10.47 -8.23 -10.87
C ASP A 51 -9.09 -8.70 -10.40
N VAL A 52 -8.96 -8.94 -9.09
CA VAL A 52 -7.70 -9.35 -8.44
C VAL A 52 -7.46 -10.85 -8.47
N SER A 53 -8.36 -11.66 -9.05
CA SER A 53 -8.12 -13.07 -9.32
C SER A 53 -7.03 -13.30 -10.37
N GLY A 54 -6.80 -12.29 -11.21
CA GLY A 54 -5.71 -12.25 -12.17
C GLY A 54 -4.46 -11.55 -11.66
N ARG A 55 -3.75 -10.88 -12.55
CA ARG A 55 -2.50 -10.17 -12.27
C ARG A 55 -2.79 -8.78 -11.69
N VAL A 56 -2.22 -8.48 -10.53
CA VAL A 56 -2.32 -7.20 -9.81
C VAL A 56 -1.00 -6.44 -9.95
N TRP A 57 -1.03 -5.19 -10.42
CA TRP A 57 0.16 -4.34 -10.45
C TRP A 57 0.35 -3.61 -9.12
N GLU A 58 1.54 -3.72 -8.53
CA GLU A 58 1.80 -3.13 -7.21
C GLU A 58 1.87 -1.61 -7.23
N GLY A 59 2.33 -1.01 -8.34
CA GLY A 59 2.37 0.44 -8.48
C GLY A 59 3.23 1.14 -7.43
N ALA A 60 4.31 0.48 -7.00
CA ALA A 60 5.27 0.95 -6.00
C ALA A 60 4.66 1.30 -4.61
N THR A 61 3.41 0.95 -4.35
CA THR A 61 2.76 1.21 -3.06
C THR A 61 1.72 0.16 -2.70
N VAL A 62 1.70 -0.23 -1.42
CA VAL A 62 0.66 -1.14 -0.90
C VAL A 62 -0.74 -0.51 -1.01
N THR A 63 -0.85 0.80 -0.92
CA THR A 63 -2.12 1.52 -1.07
C THR A 63 -2.78 1.24 -2.42
N ASN A 64 -2.01 1.19 -3.52
CA ASN A 64 -2.57 0.84 -4.83
C ASN A 64 -3.11 -0.60 -4.87
N VAL A 65 -2.47 -1.54 -4.18
CA VAL A 65 -2.98 -2.92 -4.06
C VAL A 65 -4.27 -2.93 -3.25
N CYS A 66 -4.35 -2.16 -2.16
CA CYS A 66 -5.56 -2.01 -1.36
C CYS A 66 -6.71 -1.40 -2.16
N LEU A 67 -6.45 -0.39 -3.01
CA LEU A 67 -7.46 0.20 -3.90
C LEU A 67 -8.01 -0.82 -4.90
N GLN A 68 -7.16 -1.66 -5.51
CA GLN A 68 -7.59 -2.73 -6.41
C GLN A 68 -8.41 -3.81 -5.67
N LEU A 69 -8.03 -4.16 -4.43
CA LEU A 69 -8.79 -5.06 -3.59
C LEU A 69 -10.17 -4.48 -3.22
N ALA A 70 -10.22 -3.23 -2.78
CA ALA A 70 -11.47 -2.55 -2.42
C ALA A 70 -12.41 -2.45 -3.64
N TYR A 71 -11.85 -2.14 -4.81
CA TYR A 71 -12.61 -2.12 -6.06
C TYR A 71 -13.22 -3.49 -6.37
N HIS A 72 -12.42 -4.56 -6.31
CA HIS A 72 -12.87 -5.95 -6.55
C HIS A 72 -13.93 -6.40 -5.54
N MET A 73 -13.82 -5.96 -4.29
CA MET A 73 -14.80 -6.24 -3.22
C MET A 73 -16.11 -5.47 -3.39
N GLY A 74 -16.20 -4.54 -4.35
CA GLY A 74 -17.42 -3.83 -4.67
C GLY A 74 -17.66 -2.56 -3.85
N PHE A 75 -16.64 -1.98 -3.20
CA PHE A 75 -16.79 -0.71 -2.53
C PHE A 75 -16.97 0.43 -3.54
N ASP A 76 -18.01 1.24 -3.35
CA ASP A 76 -18.32 2.39 -4.19
C ASP A 76 -17.48 3.62 -3.82
N GLU A 77 -17.09 3.71 -2.55
CA GLU A 77 -16.26 4.78 -2.02
C GLU A 77 -15.10 4.21 -1.21
N VAL A 78 -13.92 4.80 -1.40
CA VAL A 78 -12.74 4.55 -0.56
C VAL A 78 -12.23 5.87 0.00
N ILE A 79 -12.00 5.91 1.30
CA ILE A 79 -11.47 7.06 2.01
C ILE A 79 -10.05 6.75 2.43
N LEU A 80 -9.08 7.53 1.93
CA LEU A 80 -7.68 7.42 2.33
C LEU A 80 -7.42 8.23 3.59
N ILE A 81 -6.72 7.62 4.55
CA ILE A 81 -6.29 8.27 5.80
C ILE A 81 -4.83 7.87 6.04
N GLY A 82 -3.98 8.85 6.34
CA GLY A 82 -2.57 8.62 6.62
C GLY A 82 -1.74 8.27 5.37
N VAL A 83 -2.15 8.74 4.20
CA VAL A 83 -1.35 8.66 2.96
C VAL A 83 -0.63 9.99 2.76
N ASP A 84 0.39 10.23 3.57
CA ASP A 84 1.07 11.53 3.65
C ASP A 84 1.77 11.93 2.36
N HIS A 85 2.26 10.96 1.59
CA HIS A 85 2.97 11.15 0.33
C HIS A 85 4.15 12.11 0.45
N SER A 86 4.80 12.09 1.62
CA SER A 86 5.99 12.88 1.92
C SER A 86 6.99 12.04 2.69
N PHE A 87 8.28 12.15 2.32
CA PHE A 87 9.36 11.41 2.97
C PHE A 87 10.53 12.34 3.23
N ALA A 88 11.05 12.33 4.45
CA ALA A 88 12.24 13.07 4.83
C ALA A 88 13.50 12.44 4.23
N THR A 89 13.54 11.11 4.15
CA THR A 89 14.68 10.36 3.60
C THR A 89 14.69 10.44 2.07
N ARG A 90 15.83 10.88 1.51
CA ARG A 90 16.02 11.03 0.06
C ARG A 90 17.00 9.99 -0.47
N GLY A 91 16.89 9.66 -1.75
CA GLY A 91 17.79 8.75 -2.45
C GLY A 91 17.14 8.17 -3.71
N THR A 92 17.83 7.20 -4.34
CA THR A 92 17.29 6.52 -5.52
C THR A 92 16.12 5.63 -5.11
N PRO A 93 14.95 5.72 -5.78
CA PRO A 93 13.82 4.86 -5.52
C PRO A 93 14.19 3.36 -5.50
N ASN A 94 13.50 2.60 -4.66
CA ASN A 94 13.68 1.15 -4.48
C ASN A 94 15.05 0.72 -3.91
N THR A 95 15.95 1.65 -3.56
CA THR A 95 17.18 1.32 -2.84
C THR A 95 16.83 0.80 -1.45
N THR A 96 17.37 -0.38 -1.10
CA THR A 96 17.22 -0.92 0.26
C THR A 96 18.15 -0.18 1.21
N ILE A 97 17.61 0.32 2.30
CA ILE A 97 18.35 0.91 3.40
C ILE A 97 18.02 0.21 4.72
N GLU A 98 18.93 0.33 5.67
CA GLU A 98 18.76 -0.16 7.03
C GLU A 98 18.59 1.02 7.98
N SER A 99 17.54 0.98 8.79
CA SER A 99 17.25 2.01 9.77
C SER A 99 18.32 2.04 10.86
N GLN A 100 18.88 3.22 11.11
CA GLN A 100 19.95 3.40 12.10
C GLN A 100 19.42 3.84 13.47
N GLY A 101 18.14 4.21 13.56
CA GLY A 101 17.51 4.72 14.77
C GLY A 101 16.02 4.91 14.61
N ASP A 102 15.51 6.01 15.16
CA ASP A 102 14.10 6.37 15.07
C ASP A 102 13.66 6.64 13.62
N ASP A 103 12.43 6.27 13.31
CA ASP A 103 11.85 6.45 11.98
C ASP A 103 11.31 7.88 11.81
N PRO A 104 11.89 8.69 10.90
CA PRO A 104 11.45 10.06 10.68
C PRO A 104 10.25 10.17 9.71
N ASN A 105 9.81 9.07 9.10
CA ASN A 105 8.83 9.07 8.02
C ASN A 105 7.46 8.55 8.42
N HIS A 106 7.34 7.94 9.61
CA HIS A 106 6.10 7.33 10.07
C HIS A 106 5.65 7.92 11.42
N PHE A 107 4.38 7.72 11.74
CA PHE A 107 3.73 8.22 12.96
C PHE A 107 4.37 7.73 14.26
N SER A 108 5.11 6.64 14.23
CA SER A 108 5.82 6.06 15.36
C SER A 108 7.32 5.98 15.08
N ALA A 109 8.13 6.55 15.94
CA ALA A 109 9.59 6.45 15.85
C ALA A 109 10.10 5.01 15.83
N ALA A 110 9.36 4.08 16.41
CA ALA A 110 9.68 2.66 16.45
C ALA A 110 9.13 1.87 15.25
N TYR A 111 8.48 2.50 14.27
CA TYR A 111 7.81 1.81 13.16
C TYR A 111 8.82 0.98 12.33
N PHE A 112 9.85 1.61 11.83
CA PHE A 112 11.04 0.94 11.28
C PHE A 112 12.22 1.19 12.19
N GLY A 113 12.21 0.55 13.36
CA GLY A 113 13.25 0.68 14.36
C GLY A 113 14.63 0.26 13.86
N LYS A 114 15.66 0.51 14.66
CA LYS A 114 17.05 0.21 14.34
C LYS A 114 17.24 -1.23 13.84
N GLY A 115 17.92 -1.38 12.72
CA GLY A 115 18.20 -2.68 12.07
C GLY A 115 17.09 -3.14 11.11
N PHE A 116 15.95 -2.44 11.05
CA PHE A 116 14.89 -2.78 10.10
C PHE A 116 15.27 -2.35 8.68
N ARG A 117 15.14 -3.26 7.73
CA ARG A 117 15.43 -3.02 6.32
C ARG A 117 14.15 -2.62 5.59
N TRP A 118 14.22 -1.53 4.83
CA TRP A 118 13.12 -1.06 4.00
C TRP A 118 13.63 -0.44 2.70
N GLN A 119 12.74 -0.19 1.76
CA GLN A 119 13.10 0.38 0.46
C GLN A 119 12.61 1.81 0.36
N LEU A 120 13.45 2.68 -0.21
CA LEU A 120 13.07 4.06 -0.50
C LEU A 120 11.88 4.08 -1.46
N PRO A 121 10.89 4.97 -1.20
CA PRO A 121 9.67 5.02 -1.98
C PRO A 121 9.95 5.50 -3.42
N ASP A 122 9.14 4.99 -4.34
CA ASP A 122 9.06 5.46 -5.72
C ASP A 122 7.75 6.26 -5.87
N LEU A 123 7.83 7.56 -5.57
CA LEU A 123 6.66 8.43 -5.55
C LEU A 123 6.10 8.65 -6.96
N GLU A 124 6.95 8.75 -7.98
CA GLU A 124 6.50 8.94 -9.37
C GLU A 124 5.68 7.74 -9.85
N THR A 125 6.17 6.52 -9.64
CA THR A 125 5.42 5.30 -10.00
C THR A 125 4.14 5.18 -9.18
N SER A 126 4.15 5.53 -7.90
CA SER A 126 2.95 5.49 -7.06
C SER A 126 1.89 6.51 -7.51
N GLU A 127 2.29 7.70 -7.97
CA GLU A 127 1.36 8.68 -8.54
C GLU A 127 0.73 8.19 -9.85
N VAL A 128 1.49 7.54 -10.72
CA VAL A 128 0.92 6.89 -11.92
C VAL A 128 -0.15 5.87 -11.51
N ALA A 129 0.15 5.05 -10.50
CA ALA A 129 -0.79 4.05 -9.98
C ALA A 129 -2.07 4.68 -9.40
N TYR A 130 -1.94 5.77 -8.65
CA TYR A 130 -3.08 6.49 -8.08
C TYR A 130 -3.95 7.15 -9.16
N ARG A 131 -3.35 7.75 -10.20
CA ARG A 131 -4.13 8.29 -11.35
C ARG A 131 -4.90 7.19 -12.07
N MET A 132 -4.31 6.00 -12.24
CA MET A 132 -5.00 4.85 -12.82
C MET A 132 -6.13 4.34 -11.94
N ALA A 133 -5.92 4.28 -10.63
CA ALA A 133 -6.95 3.92 -9.66
C ALA A 133 -8.12 4.91 -9.71
N ARG A 134 -7.84 6.21 -9.60
CA ARG A 134 -8.85 7.27 -9.71
C ARG A 134 -9.68 7.12 -10.98
N LYS A 135 -9.02 7.00 -12.12
CA LYS A 135 -9.70 6.84 -13.42
C LYS A 135 -10.62 5.61 -13.42
N ALA A 136 -10.14 4.45 -12.94
CA ALA A 136 -10.93 3.23 -12.93
C ALA A 136 -12.18 3.33 -12.05
N TYR A 137 -12.08 4.00 -10.89
CA TYR A 137 -13.23 4.24 -10.01
C TYR A 137 -14.22 5.20 -10.66
N GLU A 138 -13.76 6.34 -11.19
CA GLU A 138 -14.61 7.35 -11.82
C GLU A 138 -15.36 6.80 -13.05
N GLU A 139 -14.73 5.96 -13.88
CA GLU A 139 -15.35 5.30 -15.03
C GLU A 139 -16.56 4.43 -14.66
N ASP A 140 -16.59 3.88 -13.45
CA ASP A 140 -17.67 3.03 -12.97
C ASP A 140 -18.57 3.74 -11.91
N GLY A 141 -18.50 5.08 -11.86
CA GLY A 141 -19.32 5.90 -10.96
C GLY A 141 -18.95 5.76 -9.48
N ARG A 142 -17.76 5.25 -9.18
CA ARG A 142 -17.21 5.11 -7.84
C ARG A 142 -16.22 6.23 -7.54
N ARG A 143 -15.79 6.38 -6.30
CA ARG A 143 -14.84 7.45 -5.94
C ARG A 143 -13.80 7.02 -4.90
N ILE A 144 -12.67 7.72 -4.96
CA ILE A 144 -11.63 7.69 -3.94
C ILE A 144 -11.47 9.12 -3.45
N VAL A 145 -11.54 9.32 -2.13
CA VAL A 145 -11.29 10.62 -1.49
C VAL A 145 -10.12 10.49 -0.51
N ASP A 146 -9.48 11.60 -0.22
CA ASP A 146 -8.32 11.64 0.67
C ASP A 146 -8.59 12.58 1.86
N ALA A 147 -8.72 11.99 3.03
CA ALA A 147 -8.92 12.65 4.31
C ALA A 147 -7.61 12.75 5.14
N THR A 148 -6.46 12.55 4.51
CA THR A 148 -5.17 12.66 5.19
C THR A 148 -4.91 14.09 5.60
N VAL A 149 -4.75 14.33 6.91
CA VAL A 149 -4.42 15.64 7.47
C VAL A 149 -3.00 16.04 7.01
N ASP A 150 -2.87 17.24 6.43
CA ASP A 150 -1.60 17.79 5.91
C ASP A 150 -0.89 16.94 4.83
N GLY A 151 -1.56 15.91 4.29
CA GLY A 151 -1.04 15.04 3.24
C GLY A 151 -0.71 15.79 1.93
N LYS A 152 0.38 15.39 1.27
CA LYS A 152 0.89 16.03 0.04
C LYS A 152 0.38 15.38 -1.25
N LEU A 153 -0.36 14.28 -1.15
CA LEU A 153 -0.98 13.65 -2.31
C LEU A 153 -2.17 14.49 -2.79
N ASP A 154 -2.12 15.01 -4.01
CA ASP A 154 -3.13 15.88 -4.61
C ASP A 154 -3.89 15.22 -5.79
N ILE A 155 -3.78 13.91 -5.93
CA ILE A 155 -4.42 13.15 -7.01
C ILE A 155 -5.92 12.93 -6.74
N PHE A 156 -6.30 12.73 -5.47
CA PHE A 156 -7.68 12.49 -5.06
C PHE A 156 -8.31 13.77 -4.49
N GLU A 157 -9.64 13.83 -4.53
CA GLU A 157 -10.39 14.89 -3.87
C GLU A 157 -10.08 14.90 -2.37
N LYS A 158 -9.72 16.08 -1.85
CA LYS A 158 -9.48 16.26 -0.42
C LYS A 158 -10.79 16.49 0.31
N VAL A 159 -10.99 15.78 1.41
CA VAL A 159 -12.11 15.94 2.31
C VAL A 159 -11.62 16.18 3.74
N ASP A 160 -12.38 16.95 4.52
CA ASP A 160 -12.06 17.14 5.93
C ASP A 160 -12.32 15.84 6.70
N TYR A 161 -11.28 15.35 7.39
CA TYR A 161 -11.37 14.16 8.24
C TYR A 161 -12.53 14.25 9.26
N ASN A 162 -12.71 15.42 9.88
CA ASN A 162 -13.77 15.62 10.88
C ASN A 162 -15.19 15.63 10.29
N SER A 163 -15.32 15.79 8.97
CA SER A 163 -16.63 15.75 8.29
C SER A 163 -17.14 14.34 8.02
N LEU A 164 -16.32 13.33 8.31
CA LEU A 164 -16.64 11.92 8.06
C LEU A 164 -17.42 11.25 9.21
N PHE A 165 -17.51 11.92 10.38
CA PHE A 165 -18.09 11.37 11.62
C PHE A 165 -19.13 12.30 12.25
#